data_8bc6e59586959749ca13eabc0af2a558
#
_entry.id   8bc6e59586959749ca13eabc0af2a558
#
_cell.length_a   1.000
_cell.length_b   1.000
_cell.length_c   1.000
_cell.angle_alpha   90.00
_cell.angle_beta   90.00
_cell.angle_gamma   90.00
#
_symmetry.space_group_name_H-M   'P 1'
#
loop_
_entity.id
_entity.type
_entity.pdbx_description
1 polymer ?
#
loop_
_entity_poly.entity_id
_entity_poly.type
_entity_poly.pdbx_seq_one_letter_code
_entity_poly.pdbx_strand_id
1 'polypeptide(L)'
;PVFDEEIFGPVFSIIQADNDEEAIRLANNSKYGLGAAVFTDDIKKGEMIANEKFEAGLCFVNDYVKSDPRFPFGGVKMSGYGRELSSYGLKEFVNIKTVVVKST
;
A
#
# COMPACT_ATOMS: atom_id res chain seq x y z
N PRO A 1 -17.18 5.42 -14.00
CA PRO A 1 -16.05 4.86 -14.75
C PRO A 1 -14.71 5.24 -14.15
N VAL A 2 -14.43 6.52 -13.90
CA VAL A 2 -13.13 7.02 -13.41
C VAL A 2 -12.77 6.51 -11.99
N PHE A 3 -13.74 6.10 -11.21
CA PHE A 3 -13.53 5.51 -9.88
C PHE A 3 -13.09 4.03 -9.96
N ASP A 4 -13.61 3.30 -10.94
CA ASP A 4 -13.43 1.83 -11.05
C ASP A 4 -12.35 1.44 -12.06
N GLU A 5 -11.97 2.37 -12.94
CA GLU A 5 -11.05 2.11 -14.05
C GLU A 5 -9.79 2.96 -13.93
N GLU A 6 -8.66 2.35 -14.22
CA GLU A 6 -7.39 3.04 -14.31
C GLU A 6 -7.31 3.78 -15.66
N ILE A 7 -7.26 5.12 -15.61
CA ILE A 7 -7.32 5.97 -16.81
C ILE A 7 -5.94 6.22 -17.44
N PHE A 8 -4.86 6.09 -16.69
CA PHE A 8 -3.49 6.38 -17.14
C PHE A 8 -3.34 7.76 -17.81
N GLY A 9 -3.78 8.82 -17.12
CA GLY A 9 -3.75 10.18 -17.65
C GLY A 9 -3.88 11.22 -16.54
N PRO A 10 -3.85 12.51 -16.86
CA PRO A 10 -3.95 13.60 -15.89
C PRO A 10 -5.41 13.79 -15.41
N VAL A 11 -6.04 12.71 -14.95
CA VAL A 11 -7.43 12.66 -14.49
C VAL A 11 -7.47 12.02 -13.12
N PHE A 12 -8.17 12.65 -12.18
CA PHE A 12 -8.44 12.10 -10.86
C PHE A 12 -9.87 12.39 -10.43
N SER A 13 -10.42 11.51 -9.60
CA SER A 13 -11.75 11.66 -9.02
C SER A 13 -11.68 12.32 -7.66
N ILE A 14 -12.59 13.25 -7.41
CA ILE A 14 -12.83 13.82 -6.09
C ILE A 14 -14.18 13.30 -5.61
N ILE A 15 -14.19 12.63 -4.46
CA ILE A 15 -15.38 12.04 -3.87
C ILE A 15 -15.53 12.57 -2.45
N GLN A 16 -16.65 13.19 -2.19
CA GLN A 16 -16.98 13.67 -0.85
C GLN A 16 -17.44 12.48 0.01
N ALA A 17 -17.00 12.47 1.26
CA ALA A 17 -17.46 11.54 2.28
C ALA A 17 -18.08 12.33 3.46
N ASP A 18 -19.08 11.77 4.09
CA ASP A 18 -19.80 12.42 5.19
C ASP A 18 -19.02 12.36 6.52
N ASN A 19 -18.13 11.37 6.63
CA ASN A 19 -17.30 11.16 7.80
C ASN A 19 -16.07 10.28 7.47
N ASP A 20 -15.17 10.12 8.44
CA ASP A 20 -13.93 9.37 8.26
C ASP A 20 -14.15 7.88 7.94
N GLU A 21 -15.15 7.25 8.55
CA GLU A 21 -15.44 5.84 8.31
C GLU A 21 -15.88 5.62 6.86
N GLU A 22 -16.70 6.51 6.35
CA GLU A 22 -17.09 6.48 4.94
C GLU A 22 -15.92 6.77 4.02
N ALA A 23 -15.07 7.74 4.36
CA ALA A 23 -13.88 8.05 3.58
C ALA A 23 -12.94 6.83 3.47
N ILE A 24 -12.70 6.12 4.58
CA ILE A 24 -11.90 4.90 4.62
C ILE A 24 -12.55 3.79 3.80
N ARG A 25 -13.86 3.61 3.95
CA ARG A 25 -14.62 2.62 3.18
C ARG A 25 -14.52 2.90 1.67
N LEU A 26 -14.68 4.14 1.26
CA LEU A 26 -14.54 4.56 -0.13
C LEU A 26 -13.12 4.36 -0.65
N ALA A 27 -12.10 4.70 0.13
CA ALA A 27 -10.70 4.49 -0.23
C ALA A 27 -10.38 3.01 -0.45
N ASN A 28 -10.94 2.12 0.37
CA ASN A 28 -10.74 0.67 0.25
C ASN A 28 -11.64 0.02 -0.82
N ASN A 29 -12.70 0.70 -1.27
CA ASN A 29 -13.62 0.20 -2.29
C ASN A 29 -13.02 0.30 -3.71
N SER A 30 -11.86 -0.29 -3.88
CA SER A 30 -11.14 -0.38 -5.15
C SER A 30 -10.60 -1.78 -5.35
N LYS A 31 -10.57 -2.23 -6.59
CA LYS A 31 -9.88 -3.47 -6.98
C LYS A 31 -8.36 -3.35 -6.92
N TYR A 32 -7.84 -2.15 -6.79
CA TYR A 32 -6.41 -1.84 -6.65
C TYR A 32 -6.03 -1.54 -5.21
N GLY A 33 -4.76 -1.68 -4.88
CA GLY A 33 -4.22 -1.42 -3.55
C GLY A 33 -2.70 -1.23 -3.59
N LEU A 34 -2.20 -0.35 -4.46
CA LEU A 34 -0.78 -0.05 -4.50
C LEU A 34 -0.38 0.87 -3.35
N GLY A 35 -0.98 2.04 -3.28
CA GLY A 35 -0.66 3.01 -2.26
C GLY A 35 -1.87 3.82 -1.83
N ALA A 36 -1.87 4.25 -0.59
CA ALA A 36 -2.86 5.13 0.01
C ALA A 36 -2.17 6.24 0.83
N ALA A 37 -2.85 7.36 1.00
CA ALA A 37 -2.39 8.44 1.85
C ALA A 37 -3.56 9.03 2.64
N VAL A 38 -3.27 9.44 3.88
CA VAL A 38 -4.20 10.20 4.71
C VAL A 38 -3.55 11.52 5.13
N PHE A 39 -4.30 12.60 5.00
CA PHE A 39 -3.88 13.93 5.44
C PHE A 39 -4.75 14.34 6.62
N THR A 40 -4.12 14.64 7.75
CA THR A 40 -4.81 14.97 9.00
C THR A 40 -3.88 15.74 9.95
N ASP A 41 -4.47 16.59 10.77
CA ASP A 41 -3.75 17.25 11.89
C ASP A 41 -3.56 16.30 13.08
N ASP A 42 -4.39 15.28 13.21
CA ASP A 42 -4.26 14.23 14.22
C ASP A 42 -3.35 13.10 13.72
N ILE A 43 -2.05 13.23 14.01
CA ILE A 43 -1.02 12.27 13.58
C ILE A 43 -1.30 10.85 14.10
N LYS A 44 -1.75 10.71 15.36
CA LYS A 44 -2.05 9.39 15.94
C LYS A 44 -3.20 8.70 15.22
N LYS A 45 -4.23 9.46 14.89
CA LYS A 45 -5.34 8.97 14.08
C LYS A 45 -4.88 8.59 12.66
N GLY A 46 -4.04 9.41 12.05
CA GLY A 46 -3.44 9.12 10.75
C GLY A 46 -2.63 7.81 10.75
N GLU A 47 -1.78 7.61 11.76
CA GLU A 47 -1.01 6.38 11.93
C GLU A 47 -1.91 5.15 12.11
N MET A 48 -2.95 5.26 12.91
CA MET A 48 -3.93 4.17 13.11
C MET A 48 -4.64 3.83 11.79
N ILE A 49 -5.08 4.85 11.04
CA ILE A 49 -5.73 4.63 9.74
C ILE A 49 -4.77 3.95 8.77
N ALA A 50 -3.54 4.43 8.66
CA ALA A 50 -2.54 3.87 7.76
C ALA A 50 -2.18 2.42 8.10
N ASN A 51 -2.05 2.09 9.39
CA ASN A 51 -1.65 0.76 9.85
C ASN A 51 -2.79 -0.26 9.81
N GLU A 52 -4.01 0.15 10.16
CA GLU A 52 -5.07 -0.80 10.49
C GLU A 52 -6.26 -0.76 9.54
N LYS A 53 -6.42 0.33 8.81
CA LYS A 53 -7.64 0.55 8.02
C LYS A 53 -7.43 0.51 6.52
N PHE A 54 -6.31 0.97 6.01
CA PHE A 54 -6.06 0.99 4.57
C PHE A 54 -5.64 -0.38 4.05
N GLU A 55 -6.27 -0.79 2.96
CA GLU A 55 -5.98 -2.01 2.20
C GLU A 55 -5.04 -1.71 1.03
N ALA A 56 -3.82 -1.28 1.33
CA ALA A 56 -2.81 -0.92 0.34
C ALA A 56 -1.42 -1.44 0.74
N GLY A 57 -0.54 -1.60 -0.23
CA GLY A 57 0.83 -2.05 0.00
C GLY A 57 1.73 -0.97 0.61
N LEU A 58 1.42 0.31 0.36
CA LEU A 58 2.09 1.46 0.94
C LEU A 58 1.05 2.42 1.51
N CYS A 59 1.29 2.89 2.73
CA CYS A 59 0.41 3.86 3.37
C CYS A 59 1.22 5.03 3.91
N PHE A 60 0.76 6.24 3.65
CA PHE A 60 1.44 7.48 4.00
C PHE A 60 0.53 8.36 4.86
N VAL A 61 1.13 9.06 5.82
CA VAL A 61 0.45 10.07 6.64
C VAL A 61 1.07 11.42 6.34
N ASN A 62 0.27 12.37 5.87
CA ASN A 62 0.67 13.73 5.49
C ASN A 62 1.81 13.78 4.46
N ASP A 63 1.89 12.74 3.63
CA ASP A 63 2.83 12.66 2.51
C ASP A 63 2.13 11.95 1.34
N TYR A 64 2.70 12.05 0.14
CA TYR A 64 2.18 11.39 -1.05
C TYR A 64 2.85 10.05 -1.29
N VAL A 65 2.16 9.17 -2.01
CA VAL A 65 2.68 7.87 -2.40
C VAL A 65 3.91 8.03 -3.29
N LYS A 66 5.02 7.45 -2.85
CA LYS A 66 6.32 7.48 -3.58
C LYS A 66 7.09 6.21 -3.31
N SER A 67 8.00 5.86 -4.22
CA SER A 67 8.96 4.79 -3.99
C SER A 67 10.22 5.33 -3.30
N ASP A 68 10.78 4.51 -2.41
CA ASP A 68 12.06 4.77 -1.76
C ASP A 68 12.81 3.42 -1.68
N PRO A 69 14.04 3.32 -2.21
CA PRO A 69 14.76 2.05 -2.25
C PRO A 69 15.05 1.43 -0.88
N ARG A 70 14.89 2.17 0.19
CA ARG A 70 15.04 1.66 1.57
C ARG A 70 13.84 0.85 2.05
N PHE A 71 12.68 1.04 1.46
CA PHE A 71 11.42 0.42 1.88
C PHE A 71 10.89 -0.54 0.81
N PRO A 72 10.18 -1.61 1.22
CA PRO A 72 9.53 -2.50 0.26
C PRO A 72 8.45 -1.74 -0.51
N PHE A 73 8.40 -1.95 -1.83
CA PHE A 73 7.42 -1.35 -2.71
C PHE A 73 6.60 -2.44 -3.39
N GLY A 74 5.29 -2.29 -3.40
CA GLY A 74 4.37 -3.21 -4.07
C GLY A 74 2.97 -3.09 -3.51
N GLY A 75 2.02 -3.70 -4.19
CA GLY A 75 0.60 -3.60 -3.87
C GLY A 75 -0.01 -4.86 -3.32
N VAL A 76 -1.30 -4.75 -3.07
CA VAL A 76 -2.22 -5.86 -2.78
C VAL A 76 -3.36 -5.84 -3.80
N LYS A 77 -4.29 -6.76 -3.73
CA LYS A 77 -5.41 -6.88 -4.67
C LYS A 77 -4.89 -7.02 -6.11
N MET A 78 -5.50 -6.34 -7.07
CA MET A 78 -5.05 -6.38 -8.47
C MET A 78 -3.79 -5.55 -8.77
N SER A 79 -3.29 -4.80 -7.80
CA SER A 79 -2.00 -4.08 -7.94
C SER A 79 -0.78 -4.99 -7.89
N GLY A 80 -0.93 -6.27 -7.56
CA GLY A 80 0.09 -7.30 -7.75
C GLY A 80 0.47 -8.07 -6.51
N TYR A 81 1.52 -8.88 -6.65
CA TYR A 81 2.09 -9.76 -5.63
C TYR A 81 3.49 -9.31 -5.27
N GLY A 82 4.01 -9.83 -4.15
CA GLY A 82 5.39 -9.63 -3.74
C GLY A 82 5.73 -8.17 -3.44
N ARG A 83 7.01 -7.94 -3.28
CA ARG A 83 7.54 -6.60 -3.03
C ARG A 83 8.86 -6.46 -3.77
N GLU A 84 9.08 -5.30 -4.36
CA GLU A 84 10.38 -4.88 -4.87
C GLU A 84 11.06 -3.93 -3.88
N LEU A 85 12.29 -3.58 -4.14
CA LEU A 85 13.13 -2.72 -3.30
C LEU A 85 13.42 -3.30 -1.90
N SER A 86 14.31 -2.64 -1.17
CA SER A 86 14.78 -3.07 0.16
C SER A 86 15.31 -4.51 0.20
N SER A 87 15.49 -5.05 1.40
CA SER A 87 15.85 -6.46 1.61
C SER A 87 14.77 -7.45 1.18
N TYR A 88 13.52 -7.01 1.10
CA TYR A 88 12.40 -7.83 0.64
C TYR A 88 12.51 -8.11 -0.84
N GLY A 89 12.73 -7.06 -1.66
CA GLY A 89 12.89 -7.22 -3.10
C GLY A 89 14.07 -8.10 -3.49
N LEU A 90 15.19 -8.02 -2.76
CA LEU A 90 16.32 -8.92 -2.98
C LEU A 90 15.96 -10.40 -2.77
N LYS A 91 15.10 -10.70 -1.80
CA LYS A 91 14.69 -12.07 -1.49
C LYS A 91 13.77 -12.68 -2.55
N GLU A 92 13.09 -11.89 -3.34
CA GLU A 92 12.25 -12.38 -4.44
C GLU A 92 13.06 -13.07 -5.55
N PHE A 93 14.35 -12.76 -5.67
CA PHE A 93 15.24 -13.28 -6.71
C PHE A 93 16.20 -14.37 -6.24
N VAL A 94 16.09 -14.82 -4.98
CA VAL A 94 16.97 -15.83 -4.41
C VAL A 94 16.20 -17.01 -3.82
N ASN A 95 16.85 -18.18 -3.84
CA ASN A 95 16.32 -19.33 -3.12
C ASN A 95 16.84 -19.34 -1.68
N ILE A 96 15.94 -19.21 -0.72
CA ILE A 96 16.26 -19.34 0.70
C ILE A 96 16.33 -20.84 1.03
N LYS A 97 17.56 -21.37 1.22
CA LYS A 97 17.81 -22.79 1.50
C LYS A 97 18.21 -23.02 2.95
N THR A 98 17.51 -23.91 3.62
CA THR A 98 17.94 -24.45 4.92
C THR A 98 18.80 -25.69 4.71
N VAL A 99 19.96 -25.75 5.37
CA VAL A 99 20.82 -26.93 5.40
C VAL A 99 21.04 -27.33 6.86
N VAL A 100 20.67 -28.55 7.19
CA VAL A 100 20.89 -29.14 8.52
C VAL A 100 21.79 -30.34 8.37
N VAL A 101 22.92 -30.35 9.08
CA VAL A 101 23.85 -31.47 9.14
C VAL A 101 23.84 -32.03 10.57
N LYS A 102 23.43 -33.29 10.70
CA LYS A 102 23.54 -33.99 11.97
C LYS A 102 24.84 -34.80 11.95
N SER A 103 25.76 -34.50 12.86
CA SER A 103 26.93 -35.37 13.10
C SER A 103 26.47 -36.70 13.73
N THR A 104 26.89 -37.79 13.17
CA THR A 104 26.71 -39.13 13.72
C THR A 104 27.61 -39.36 14.94
#